data_3dda66f56ab314f148eb30e12155d7d4
#
_entry.id   3dda66f56ab314f148eb30e12155d7d4
#
_cell.length_a   1.000
_cell.length_b   1.000
_cell.length_c   1.000
_cell.angle_alpha   90.00
_cell.angle_beta   90.00
_cell.angle_gamma   90.00
#
_symmetry.space_group_name_H-M   'P 1'
#
loop_
_entity.id
_entity.type
_entity.pdbx_description
1 polymer ?
#
loop_
_entity_poly.entity_id
_entity_poly.type
_entity_poly.pdbx_seq_one_letter_code
_entity_poly.pdbx_strand_id
1 'polypeptide(L)'
;MNKTQHLKDPGSAITHFIGMLMAICGAIPLLIKAAHEPGRVSLISLAVYAISLILLYAASTTYHTFDISAKVNTILKKIDHMMIFILIAGSYTPICLITLKGRTGLILLSIVWGIAIIGILIKAFWVYCPKWVSSILYIGMGWICVLAFTQIFHSLSPTAFGWLLAGGIIYTIGGIIYALKLPIFNSKHKNFGSHEIFHLFVMAGSACHFIVMYCYLI
;
A
#
# COMPACT_ATOMS: atom_id res chain seq x y z
N MET A 1 19.10 -27.76 21.82
CA MET A 1 19.85 -26.77 21.06
C MET A 1 18.95 -25.55 20.88
N ASN A 2 19.21 -24.44 21.60
CA ASN A 2 18.49 -23.18 21.41
C ASN A 2 18.82 -22.66 20.01
N LYS A 3 17.89 -22.78 19.09
CA LYS A 3 17.93 -21.96 17.86
C LYS A 3 17.74 -20.51 18.29
N THR A 4 18.82 -19.74 18.33
CA THR A 4 18.71 -18.28 18.35
C THR A 4 17.76 -17.92 17.20
N GLN A 5 16.58 -17.38 17.52
CA GLN A 5 15.62 -16.92 16.51
C GLN A 5 16.26 -15.71 15.82
N HIS A 6 16.92 -15.95 14.69
CA HIS A 6 17.36 -14.86 13.82
C HIS A 6 16.14 -14.35 13.05
N LEU A 7 16.01 -13.03 12.92
CA LEU A 7 15.04 -12.41 12.03
C LEU A 7 15.23 -13.00 10.62
N LYS A 8 14.15 -13.39 9.98
CA LYS A 8 14.17 -14.00 8.65
C LYS A 8 14.80 -13.08 7.60
N ASP A 9 14.28 -11.85 7.47
CA ASP A 9 14.74 -10.81 6.55
C ASP A 9 14.84 -9.48 7.32
N PRO A 10 15.95 -9.20 8.05
CA PRO A 10 16.03 -8.09 9.01
C PRO A 10 15.75 -6.72 8.39
N GLY A 11 16.31 -6.43 7.23
CA GLY A 11 16.12 -5.14 6.54
C GLY A 11 14.66 -4.89 6.18
N SER A 12 13.99 -5.90 5.62
CA SER A 12 12.58 -5.85 5.26
C SER A 12 11.68 -5.74 6.50
N ALA A 13 11.98 -6.50 7.56
CA ALA A 13 11.22 -6.46 8.81
C ALA A 13 11.30 -5.08 9.47
N ILE A 14 12.50 -4.49 9.58
CA ILE A 14 12.72 -3.21 10.26
C ILE A 14 12.07 -2.05 9.46
N THR A 15 12.24 -2.02 8.14
CA THR A 15 11.67 -0.94 7.32
C THR A 15 10.15 -0.89 7.45
N HIS A 16 9.46 -2.03 7.30
CA HIS A 16 8.01 -2.04 7.42
C HIS A 16 7.49 -1.96 8.86
N PHE A 17 8.27 -2.37 9.86
CA PHE A 17 7.95 -2.09 11.26
C PHE A 17 7.93 -0.59 11.55
N ILE A 18 8.93 0.15 11.05
CA ILE A 18 8.94 1.62 11.13
C ILE A 18 7.72 2.20 10.40
N GLY A 19 7.42 1.71 9.19
CA GLY A 19 6.23 2.09 8.44
C GLY A 19 4.93 1.85 9.20
N MET A 20 4.82 0.72 9.92
CA MET A 20 3.67 0.40 10.76
C MET A 20 3.51 1.39 11.91
N LEU A 21 4.59 1.71 12.61
CA LEU A 21 4.55 2.71 13.70
C LEU A 21 4.16 4.10 13.17
N MET A 22 4.72 4.52 12.03
CA MET A 22 4.34 5.79 11.38
C MET A 22 2.87 5.80 10.98
N ALA A 23 2.35 4.68 10.44
CA ALA A 23 0.94 4.56 10.06
C ALA A 23 0.00 4.63 11.27
N ILE A 24 0.35 3.97 12.38
CA ILE A 24 -0.43 4.04 13.63
C ILE A 24 -0.42 5.46 14.20
N CYS A 25 0.75 6.08 14.30
CA CYS A 25 0.88 7.45 14.81
C CYS A 25 0.14 8.45 13.92
N GLY A 26 0.19 8.30 12.60
CA GLY A 26 -0.52 9.16 11.65
C GLY A 26 -2.03 8.93 11.63
N ALA A 27 -2.50 7.71 11.87
CA ALA A 27 -3.92 7.39 11.89
C ALA A 27 -4.68 8.16 12.99
N ILE A 28 -4.06 8.38 14.14
CA ILE A 28 -4.69 9.08 15.28
C ILE A 28 -5.12 10.50 14.90
N PRO A 29 -4.24 11.42 14.51
CA PRO A 29 -4.63 12.79 14.15
C PRO A 29 -5.50 12.81 12.89
N LEU A 30 -5.30 11.88 11.92
CA LEU A 30 -6.14 11.78 10.74
C LEU A 30 -7.60 11.47 11.09
N LEU A 31 -7.83 10.49 11.95
CA LEU A 31 -9.20 10.09 12.34
C LEU A 31 -9.85 11.10 13.29
N ILE A 32 -9.08 11.74 14.16
CA ILE A 32 -9.59 12.86 14.99
C ILE A 32 -10.07 13.99 14.07
N LYS A 33 -9.27 14.41 13.10
CA LYS A 33 -9.65 15.46 12.15
C LYS A 33 -10.88 15.04 11.33
N ALA A 34 -10.91 13.83 10.82
CA ALA A 34 -12.04 13.28 10.08
C ALA A 34 -13.33 13.20 10.89
N ALA A 35 -13.24 13.01 12.20
CA ALA A 35 -14.41 12.95 13.09
C ALA A 35 -15.08 14.32 13.30
N HIS A 36 -14.36 15.44 13.05
CA HIS A 36 -14.91 16.79 13.09
C HIS A 36 -15.60 17.21 11.78
N GLU A 37 -15.41 16.43 10.70
CA GLU A 37 -16.08 16.70 9.42
C GLU A 37 -17.56 16.35 9.48
N PRO A 38 -18.43 17.13 8.80
CA PRO A 38 -19.85 16.84 8.75
C PRO A 38 -20.16 15.46 8.14
N GLY A 39 -20.99 14.67 8.84
CA GLY A 39 -21.37 13.34 8.39
C GLY A 39 -20.30 12.28 8.71
N ARG A 40 -20.54 11.05 8.23
CA ARG A 40 -19.67 9.90 8.55
C ARG A 40 -18.77 9.46 7.38
N VAL A 41 -18.96 10.04 6.21
CA VAL A 41 -18.25 9.59 4.99
C VAL A 41 -16.76 9.80 5.12
N SER A 42 -16.31 10.98 5.57
CA SER A 42 -14.90 11.29 5.78
C SER A 42 -14.27 10.34 6.80
N LEU A 43 -14.92 10.17 7.95
CA LEU A 43 -14.41 9.27 9.00
C LEU A 43 -14.31 7.82 8.52
N ILE A 44 -15.36 7.29 7.89
CA ILE A 44 -15.37 5.89 7.44
C ILE A 44 -14.34 5.66 6.33
N SER A 45 -14.30 6.53 5.33
CA SER A 45 -13.37 6.35 4.19
C SER A 45 -11.91 6.49 4.61
N LEU A 46 -11.59 7.43 5.49
CA LEU A 46 -10.24 7.61 6.01
C LEU A 46 -9.87 6.53 7.03
N ALA A 47 -10.83 5.97 7.76
CA ALA A 47 -10.59 4.79 8.59
C ALA A 47 -10.25 3.55 7.75
N VAL A 48 -10.95 3.34 6.62
CA VAL A 48 -10.61 2.25 5.67
C VAL A 48 -9.18 2.43 5.15
N TYR A 49 -8.80 3.65 4.77
CA TYR A 49 -7.42 3.96 4.34
C TYR A 49 -6.40 3.68 5.45
N ALA A 50 -6.59 4.24 6.65
CA ALA A 50 -5.65 4.11 7.76
C ALA A 50 -5.49 2.64 8.19
N ILE A 51 -6.58 1.89 8.31
CA ILE A 51 -6.57 0.47 8.65
C ILE A 51 -5.84 -0.34 7.57
N SER A 52 -6.11 -0.08 6.29
CA SER A 52 -5.43 -0.79 5.19
C SER A 52 -3.93 -0.56 5.19
N LEU A 53 -3.48 0.66 5.51
CA LEU A 53 -2.07 1.02 5.62
C LEU A 53 -1.39 0.30 6.79
N ILE A 54 -2.02 0.29 7.97
CA ILE A 54 -1.52 -0.42 9.15
C ILE A 54 -1.44 -1.92 8.89
N LEU A 55 -2.49 -2.51 8.30
CA LEU A 55 -2.54 -3.94 8.00
C LEU A 55 -1.47 -4.38 7.01
N LEU A 56 -1.19 -3.58 5.97
CA LEU A 56 -0.10 -3.87 5.04
C LEU A 56 1.23 -3.96 5.79
N TYR A 57 1.58 -2.93 6.55
CA TYR A 57 2.87 -2.90 7.23
C TYR A 57 2.98 -3.96 8.33
N ALA A 58 1.90 -4.23 9.06
CA ALA A 58 1.85 -5.30 10.06
C ALA A 58 2.03 -6.69 9.43
N ALA A 59 1.34 -6.99 8.34
CA ALA A 59 1.45 -8.25 7.63
C ALA A 59 2.86 -8.47 7.07
N SER A 60 3.43 -7.45 6.46
CA SER A 60 4.78 -7.51 5.90
C SER A 60 5.84 -7.64 6.98
N THR A 61 5.76 -6.86 8.07
CA THR A 61 6.64 -6.99 9.22
C THR A 61 6.60 -8.41 9.77
N THR A 62 5.40 -8.98 9.95
CA THR A 62 5.20 -10.33 10.48
C THR A 62 5.83 -11.37 9.55
N TYR A 63 5.60 -11.27 8.24
CA TYR A 63 6.16 -12.21 7.26
C TYR A 63 7.69 -12.19 7.23
N HIS A 64 8.30 -11.01 7.34
CA HIS A 64 9.76 -10.85 7.29
C HIS A 64 10.46 -11.05 8.63
N THR A 65 9.72 -11.04 9.75
CA THR A 65 10.25 -11.31 11.08
C THR A 65 10.36 -12.80 11.37
N PHE A 66 9.30 -13.56 11.08
CA PHE A 66 9.17 -14.93 11.55
C PHE A 66 9.55 -15.97 10.49
N ASP A 67 10.38 -16.96 10.91
CA ASP A 67 10.66 -18.19 10.18
C ASP A 67 10.24 -19.38 11.06
N ILE A 68 8.99 -19.83 10.91
CA ILE A 68 8.36 -20.82 11.81
C ILE A 68 8.35 -22.20 11.15
N SER A 69 7.69 -22.32 10.01
CA SER A 69 7.62 -23.53 9.19
C SER A 69 7.25 -23.19 7.74
N ALA A 70 7.55 -24.10 6.80
CA ALA A 70 7.22 -23.88 5.39
C ALA A 70 5.73 -23.55 5.16
N LYS A 71 4.83 -24.22 5.89
CA LYS A 71 3.38 -23.97 5.81
C LYS A 71 3.01 -22.59 6.34
N VAL A 72 3.50 -22.22 7.52
CA VAL A 72 3.23 -20.92 8.15
C VAL A 72 3.83 -19.79 7.31
N ASN A 73 5.08 -19.94 6.88
CA ASN A 73 5.75 -18.95 6.03
C ASN A 73 5.01 -18.69 4.71
N THR A 74 4.41 -19.74 4.11
CA THR A 74 3.58 -19.62 2.92
C THR A 74 2.29 -18.83 3.22
N ILE A 75 1.65 -19.07 4.36
CA ILE A 75 0.44 -18.34 4.78
C ILE A 75 0.78 -16.86 5.01
N LEU A 76 1.85 -16.57 5.77
CA LEU A 76 2.28 -15.20 6.03
C LEU A 76 2.62 -14.47 4.72
N LYS A 77 3.30 -15.14 3.78
CA LYS A 77 3.56 -14.57 2.45
C LYS A 77 2.28 -14.26 1.67
N LYS A 78 1.28 -15.14 1.75
CA LYS A 78 -0.02 -14.88 1.10
C LYS A 78 -0.66 -13.63 1.67
N ILE A 79 -0.73 -13.53 3.00
CA ILE A 79 -1.34 -12.38 3.69
C ILE A 79 -0.60 -11.10 3.32
N ASP A 80 0.74 -11.07 3.40
CA ASP A 80 1.56 -9.92 3.01
C ASP A 80 1.22 -9.43 1.60
N HIS A 81 1.20 -10.33 0.61
CA HIS A 81 0.90 -9.96 -0.77
C HIS A 81 -0.57 -9.57 -1.01
N MET A 82 -1.51 -10.13 -0.25
CA MET A 82 -2.92 -9.75 -0.32
C MET A 82 -3.17 -8.35 0.22
N MET A 83 -2.45 -7.95 1.28
CA MET A 83 -2.59 -6.62 1.88
C MET A 83 -2.19 -5.50 0.93
N ILE A 84 -1.37 -5.75 -0.09
CA ILE A 84 -1.07 -4.75 -1.11
C ILE A 84 -2.34 -4.35 -1.87
N PHE A 85 -3.18 -5.31 -2.26
CA PHE A 85 -4.46 -5.01 -2.92
C PHE A 85 -5.40 -4.24 -2.00
N ILE A 86 -5.44 -4.60 -0.72
CA ILE A 86 -6.23 -3.90 0.31
C ILE A 86 -5.75 -2.46 0.47
N LEU A 87 -4.43 -2.21 0.52
CA LEU A 87 -3.89 -0.86 0.61
C LEU A 87 -4.24 -0.02 -0.62
N ILE A 88 -4.07 -0.57 -1.83
CA ILE A 88 -4.41 0.15 -3.05
C ILE A 88 -5.90 0.53 -3.03
N ALA A 89 -6.81 -0.42 -2.79
CA ALA A 89 -8.25 -0.14 -2.71
C ALA A 89 -8.60 0.81 -1.57
N GLY A 90 -7.97 0.65 -0.41
CA GLY A 90 -8.12 1.55 0.74
C GLY A 90 -7.70 2.98 0.44
N SER A 91 -6.63 3.17 -0.35
CA SER A 91 -6.17 4.51 -0.78
C SER A 91 -7.12 5.18 -1.76
N TYR A 92 -7.80 4.41 -2.62
CA TYR A 92 -8.84 4.93 -3.50
C TYR A 92 -10.10 5.35 -2.75
N THR A 93 -10.42 4.69 -1.63
CA THR A 93 -11.69 4.89 -0.93
C THR A 93 -11.98 6.34 -0.57
N PRO A 94 -11.08 7.11 0.09
CA PRO A 94 -11.34 8.52 0.37
C PRO A 94 -11.35 9.39 -0.89
N ILE A 95 -10.52 9.14 -1.89
CA ILE A 95 -10.54 9.88 -3.17
C ILE A 95 -11.90 9.70 -3.85
N CYS A 96 -12.42 8.48 -3.90
CA CYS A 96 -13.71 8.20 -4.53
C CYS A 96 -14.90 8.79 -3.78
N LEU A 97 -14.88 8.74 -2.43
CA LEU A 97 -16.05 9.12 -1.63
C LEU A 97 -16.04 10.60 -1.20
N ILE A 98 -14.86 11.19 -1.00
CA ILE A 98 -14.72 12.58 -0.54
C ILE A 98 -14.49 13.53 -1.71
N THR A 99 -13.58 13.17 -2.63
CA THR A 99 -13.16 14.06 -3.75
C THR A 99 -14.09 13.94 -4.94
N LEU A 100 -14.25 12.73 -5.52
CA LEU A 100 -15.04 12.54 -6.73
C LEU A 100 -16.54 12.60 -6.47
N LYS A 101 -16.99 12.07 -5.33
CA LYS A 101 -18.40 11.99 -4.93
C LYS A 101 -19.32 11.39 -6.02
N GLY A 102 -20.59 11.18 -5.70
CA GLY A 102 -21.60 10.77 -6.67
C GLY A 102 -21.26 9.51 -7.48
N ARG A 103 -21.80 9.46 -8.71
CA ARG A 103 -21.78 8.25 -9.56
C ARG A 103 -20.37 7.85 -10.00
N THR A 104 -19.53 8.81 -10.40
CA THR A 104 -18.15 8.53 -10.87
C THR A 104 -17.31 7.91 -9.74
N GLY A 105 -17.38 8.50 -8.54
CA GLY A 105 -16.66 7.97 -7.37
C GLY A 105 -17.10 6.55 -7.02
N LEU A 106 -18.41 6.27 -7.02
CA LEU A 106 -18.95 4.93 -6.70
C LEU A 106 -18.56 3.89 -7.75
N ILE A 107 -18.61 4.23 -9.05
CA ILE A 107 -18.18 3.32 -10.11
C ILE A 107 -16.70 2.98 -9.99
N LEU A 108 -15.85 4.00 -9.84
CA LEU A 108 -14.40 3.80 -9.70
C LEU A 108 -14.08 2.95 -8.45
N LEU A 109 -14.72 3.25 -7.33
CA LEU A 109 -14.58 2.49 -6.08
C LEU A 109 -14.97 1.03 -6.26
N SER A 110 -16.09 0.76 -6.94
CA SER A 110 -16.56 -0.61 -7.21
C SER A 110 -15.59 -1.39 -8.10
N ILE A 111 -15.05 -0.74 -9.14
CA ILE A 111 -14.04 -1.35 -10.02
C ILE A 111 -12.79 -1.71 -9.23
N VAL A 112 -12.27 -0.76 -8.45
CA VAL A 112 -11.02 -0.95 -7.70
C VAL A 112 -11.16 -2.04 -6.63
N TRP A 113 -12.24 -2.05 -5.85
CA TRP A 113 -12.48 -3.10 -4.87
C TRP A 113 -12.77 -4.46 -5.53
N GLY A 114 -13.46 -4.48 -6.66
CA GLY A 114 -13.67 -5.70 -7.45
C GLY A 114 -12.35 -6.31 -7.90
N ILE A 115 -11.43 -5.49 -8.44
CA ILE A 115 -10.10 -5.95 -8.84
C ILE A 115 -9.27 -6.37 -7.63
N ALA A 116 -9.39 -5.66 -6.49
CA ALA A 116 -8.72 -6.07 -5.25
C ALA A 116 -9.14 -7.48 -4.81
N ILE A 117 -10.43 -7.77 -4.82
CA ILE A 117 -10.96 -9.11 -4.47
C ILE A 117 -10.39 -10.18 -5.41
N ILE A 118 -10.39 -9.93 -6.73
CA ILE A 118 -9.81 -10.86 -7.71
C ILE A 118 -8.31 -11.06 -7.44
N GLY A 119 -7.56 -9.97 -7.19
CA GLY A 119 -6.14 -10.03 -6.88
C GLY A 119 -5.83 -10.80 -5.59
N ILE A 120 -6.65 -10.63 -4.55
CA ILE A 120 -6.58 -11.40 -3.31
C ILE A 120 -6.78 -12.89 -3.60
N LEU A 121 -7.79 -13.25 -4.37
CA LEU A 121 -8.04 -14.64 -4.76
C LEU A 121 -6.87 -15.22 -5.55
N ILE A 122 -6.31 -14.48 -6.52
CA ILE A 122 -5.11 -14.90 -7.25
C ILE A 122 -3.96 -15.20 -6.27
N LYS A 123 -3.70 -14.32 -5.28
CA LYS A 123 -2.63 -14.55 -4.29
C LYS A 123 -2.94 -15.67 -3.31
N ALA A 124 -4.18 -15.91 -2.99
CA ALA A 124 -4.59 -17.04 -2.16
C ALA A 124 -4.21 -18.38 -2.80
N PHE A 125 -4.36 -18.50 -4.12
CA PHE A 125 -4.09 -19.73 -4.86
C PHE A 125 -2.69 -19.76 -5.52
N TRP A 126 -2.14 -18.60 -5.90
CA TRP A 126 -0.88 -18.52 -6.66
C TRP A 126 0.07 -17.46 -6.12
N VAL A 127 0.48 -17.57 -4.85
CA VAL A 127 1.41 -16.63 -4.19
C VAL A 127 2.83 -16.65 -4.77
N TYR A 128 3.25 -17.78 -5.34
CA TYR A 128 4.57 -17.95 -5.95
C TYR A 128 4.62 -17.57 -7.44
N CYS A 129 3.65 -16.82 -7.95
CA CYS A 129 3.72 -16.31 -9.32
C CYS A 129 4.99 -15.44 -9.52
N PRO A 130 5.49 -15.33 -10.77
CA PRO A 130 6.64 -14.47 -11.07
C PRO A 130 6.44 -13.06 -10.56
N LYS A 131 7.52 -12.43 -10.06
CA LYS A 131 7.45 -11.07 -9.47
C LYS A 131 6.88 -10.04 -10.43
N TRP A 132 7.21 -10.12 -11.73
CA TRP A 132 6.69 -9.23 -12.74
C TRP A 132 5.17 -9.30 -12.90
N VAL A 133 4.57 -10.49 -12.75
CA VAL A 133 3.11 -10.66 -12.76
C VAL A 133 2.47 -9.89 -11.60
N SER A 134 3.04 -10.04 -10.40
CA SER A 134 2.59 -9.29 -9.22
C SER A 134 2.69 -7.78 -9.42
N SER A 135 3.82 -7.32 -9.95
CA SER A 135 4.06 -5.89 -10.19
C SER A 135 3.09 -5.31 -11.22
N ILE A 136 2.82 -6.04 -12.32
CA ILE A 136 1.83 -5.59 -13.32
C ILE A 136 0.43 -5.46 -12.68
N LEU A 137 0.02 -6.42 -11.85
CA LEU A 137 -1.28 -6.37 -11.18
C LEU A 137 -1.37 -5.17 -10.23
N TYR A 138 -0.34 -4.93 -9.40
CA TYR A 138 -0.34 -3.83 -8.44
C TYR A 138 -0.25 -2.47 -9.12
N ILE A 139 0.68 -2.31 -10.08
CA ILE A 139 0.85 -1.06 -10.84
C ILE A 139 -0.41 -0.79 -11.66
N GLY A 140 -0.91 -1.78 -12.40
CA GLY A 140 -2.12 -1.63 -13.21
C GLY A 140 -3.31 -1.20 -12.36
N MET A 141 -3.52 -1.83 -11.19
CA MET A 141 -4.58 -1.42 -10.27
C MET A 141 -4.35 -0.01 -9.73
N GLY A 142 -3.10 0.38 -9.42
CA GLY A 142 -2.76 1.72 -8.95
C GLY A 142 -3.08 2.81 -9.99
N TRP A 143 -2.98 2.52 -11.30
CA TRP A 143 -3.24 3.48 -12.39
C TRP A 143 -4.67 3.46 -12.93
N ILE A 144 -5.60 2.72 -12.34
CA ILE A 144 -7.04 2.77 -12.73
C ILE A 144 -7.62 4.19 -12.56
N CYS A 145 -7.04 5.03 -11.70
CA CYS A 145 -7.41 6.44 -11.57
C CYS A 145 -7.40 7.23 -12.90
N VAL A 146 -6.66 6.75 -13.91
CA VAL A 146 -6.64 7.34 -15.25
C VAL A 146 -8.05 7.35 -15.86
N LEU A 147 -8.92 6.41 -15.53
CA LEU A 147 -10.31 6.39 -15.98
C LEU A 147 -11.14 7.59 -15.48
N ALA A 148 -10.72 8.21 -14.39
CA ALA A 148 -11.34 9.40 -13.81
C ALA A 148 -10.35 10.57 -13.70
N PHE A 149 -9.30 10.57 -14.52
CA PHE A 149 -8.19 11.53 -14.43
C PHE A 149 -8.66 12.99 -14.45
N THR A 150 -9.48 13.35 -15.43
CA THR A 150 -9.99 14.72 -15.59
C THR A 150 -10.78 15.16 -14.35
N GLN A 151 -11.64 14.29 -13.82
CA GLN A 151 -12.44 14.60 -12.65
C GLN A 151 -11.56 14.75 -11.40
N ILE A 152 -10.56 13.88 -11.20
CA ILE A 152 -9.62 13.97 -10.08
C ILE A 152 -8.81 15.27 -10.19
N PHE A 153 -8.30 15.60 -11.38
CA PHE A 153 -7.52 16.80 -11.65
C PHE A 153 -8.29 18.08 -11.33
N HIS A 154 -9.57 18.15 -11.71
CA HIS A 154 -10.41 19.33 -11.44
C HIS A 154 -10.96 19.39 -10.01
N SER A 155 -11.01 18.26 -9.29
CA SER A 155 -11.55 18.19 -7.93
C SER A 155 -10.51 18.41 -6.84
N LEU A 156 -9.22 18.28 -7.15
CA LEU A 156 -8.11 18.50 -6.22
C LEU A 156 -7.43 19.85 -6.53
N SER A 157 -6.84 20.45 -5.49
CA SER A 157 -5.89 21.55 -5.70
C SER A 157 -4.67 21.05 -6.49
N PRO A 158 -3.98 21.90 -7.27
CA PRO A 158 -2.79 21.49 -8.01
C PRO A 158 -1.72 20.85 -7.13
N THR A 159 -1.56 21.34 -5.89
CA THR A 159 -0.60 20.78 -4.92
C THR A 159 -1.03 19.39 -4.45
N ALA A 160 -2.32 19.19 -4.13
CA ALA A 160 -2.84 17.89 -3.72
C ALA A 160 -2.70 16.86 -4.85
N PHE A 161 -3.03 17.26 -6.08
CA PHE A 161 -2.85 16.42 -7.27
C PHE A 161 -1.37 16.08 -7.50
N GLY A 162 -0.47 17.04 -7.31
CA GLY A 162 0.98 16.84 -7.39
C GLY A 162 1.48 15.78 -6.39
N TRP A 163 1.04 15.83 -5.13
CA TRP A 163 1.35 14.81 -4.12
C TRP A 163 0.78 13.44 -4.47
N LEU A 164 -0.48 13.39 -4.96
CA LEU A 164 -1.12 12.14 -5.37
C LEU A 164 -0.34 11.49 -6.53
N LEU A 165 0.01 12.26 -7.55
CA LEU A 165 0.77 11.81 -8.70
C LEU A 165 2.20 11.37 -8.30
N ALA A 166 2.88 12.15 -7.46
CA ALA A 166 4.21 11.81 -6.96
C ALA A 166 4.19 10.45 -6.23
N GLY A 167 3.20 10.23 -5.37
CA GLY A 167 3.02 8.94 -4.69
C GLY A 167 2.84 7.78 -5.68
N GLY A 168 2.00 7.94 -6.70
CA GLY A 168 1.78 6.94 -7.75
C GLY A 168 3.05 6.62 -8.55
N ILE A 169 3.85 7.65 -8.89
CA ILE A 169 5.13 7.48 -9.58
C ILE A 169 6.13 6.75 -8.69
N ILE A 170 6.24 7.14 -7.41
CA ILE A 170 7.14 6.50 -6.44
C ILE A 170 6.79 5.02 -6.27
N TYR A 171 5.51 4.67 -6.10
CA TYR A 171 5.07 3.28 -6.05
C TYR A 171 5.40 2.51 -7.33
N THR A 172 5.24 3.15 -8.49
CA THR A 172 5.56 2.54 -9.80
C THR A 172 7.03 2.23 -9.93
N ILE A 173 7.91 3.17 -9.57
CA ILE A 173 9.38 2.96 -9.58
C ILE A 173 9.73 1.81 -8.64
N GLY A 174 9.20 1.79 -7.42
CA GLY A 174 9.40 0.70 -6.47
C GLY A 174 8.96 -0.66 -7.04
N GLY A 175 7.77 -0.72 -7.65
CA GLY A 175 7.24 -1.92 -8.29
C GLY A 175 8.11 -2.43 -9.45
N ILE A 176 8.70 -1.52 -10.24
CA ILE A 176 9.64 -1.85 -11.32
C ILE A 176 10.94 -2.42 -10.73
N ILE A 177 11.52 -1.78 -9.70
CA ILE A 177 12.72 -2.28 -9.02
C ILE A 177 12.48 -3.70 -8.48
N TYR A 178 11.32 -3.94 -7.87
CA TYR A 178 10.93 -5.25 -7.37
C TYR A 178 10.79 -6.29 -8.49
N ALA A 179 10.19 -5.93 -9.63
CA ALA A 179 9.98 -6.81 -10.78
C ALA A 179 11.30 -7.24 -11.43
N LEU A 180 12.19 -6.28 -11.67
CA LEU A 180 13.43 -6.48 -12.42
C LEU A 180 14.55 -7.13 -11.59
N LYS A 181 14.45 -7.13 -10.25
CA LYS A 181 15.49 -7.69 -9.34
C LYS A 181 16.90 -7.20 -9.70
N LEU A 182 17.05 -5.90 -9.93
CA LEU A 182 18.29 -5.32 -10.42
C LEU A 182 19.48 -5.71 -9.52
N PRO A 183 20.53 -6.37 -10.04
CA PRO A 183 21.64 -6.90 -9.24
C PRO A 183 22.50 -5.81 -8.60
N ILE A 184 22.48 -4.60 -9.12
CA ILE A 184 23.22 -3.43 -8.60
C ILE A 184 22.98 -3.18 -7.10
N PHE A 185 21.78 -3.45 -6.64
CA PHE A 185 21.37 -3.23 -5.24
C PHE A 185 21.68 -4.41 -4.33
N ASN A 186 21.99 -5.58 -4.89
CA ASN A 186 22.21 -6.82 -4.13
C ASN A 186 23.70 -7.17 -3.98
N SER A 187 24.62 -6.47 -4.71
CA SER A 187 26.02 -6.86 -4.81
C SER A 187 26.89 -6.47 -3.62
N LYS A 188 26.46 -5.49 -2.81
CA LYS A 188 27.30 -4.93 -1.74
C LYS A 188 26.83 -5.21 -0.31
N HIS A 189 25.56 -5.55 -0.09
CA HIS A 189 24.97 -5.69 1.25
C HIS A 189 24.13 -6.95 1.36
N LYS A 190 24.52 -7.87 2.23
CA LYS A 190 23.85 -9.17 2.44
C LYS A 190 22.39 -9.03 2.92
N ASN A 191 22.08 -7.97 3.64
CA ASN A 191 20.77 -7.76 4.29
C ASN A 191 20.02 -6.52 3.75
N PHE A 192 20.47 -5.90 2.65
CA PHE A 192 19.82 -4.73 2.07
C PHE A 192 19.98 -4.74 0.54
N GLY A 193 18.92 -5.12 -0.15
CA GLY A 193 18.90 -5.25 -1.60
C GLY A 193 17.68 -4.60 -2.26
N SER A 194 17.35 -5.04 -3.45
CA SER A 194 16.23 -4.51 -4.24
C SER A 194 14.87 -4.65 -3.55
N HIS A 195 14.73 -5.61 -2.64
CA HIS A 195 13.48 -5.81 -1.89
C HIS A 195 13.30 -4.75 -0.79
N GLU A 196 14.34 -4.48 -0.01
CA GLU A 196 14.34 -3.44 1.00
C GLU A 196 14.20 -2.04 0.39
N ILE A 197 14.84 -1.82 -0.77
CA ILE A 197 14.66 -0.57 -1.53
C ILE A 197 13.20 -0.43 -1.96
N PHE A 198 12.58 -1.49 -2.48
CA PHE A 198 11.14 -1.48 -2.79
C PHE A 198 10.30 -1.10 -1.57
N HIS A 199 10.61 -1.61 -0.37
CA HIS A 199 9.92 -1.24 0.87
C HIS A 199 10.02 0.27 1.16
N LEU A 200 11.19 0.87 0.97
CA LEU A 200 11.38 2.33 1.13
C LEU A 200 10.54 3.13 0.13
N PHE A 201 10.44 2.67 -1.13
CA PHE A 201 9.56 3.30 -2.11
C PHE A 201 8.09 3.17 -1.73
N VAL A 202 7.67 2.03 -1.18
CA VAL A 202 6.31 1.85 -0.66
C VAL A 202 6.04 2.84 0.49
N MET A 203 6.96 3.00 1.43
CA MET A 203 6.82 3.96 2.53
C MET A 203 6.76 5.41 2.02
N ALA A 204 7.62 5.79 1.08
CA ALA A 204 7.63 7.14 0.51
C ALA A 204 6.35 7.44 -0.27
N GLY A 205 5.85 6.49 -1.07
CA GLY A 205 4.57 6.63 -1.76
C GLY A 205 3.40 6.75 -0.78
N SER A 206 3.40 5.94 0.31
CA SER A 206 2.41 6.04 1.38
C SER A 206 2.43 7.40 2.08
N ALA A 207 3.62 7.97 2.31
CA ALA A 207 3.76 9.30 2.90
C ALA A 207 3.16 10.39 1.99
N CYS A 208 3.41 10.34 0.68
CA CYS A 208 2.81 11.26 -0.28
C CYS A 208 1.27 11.18 -0.26
N HIS A 209 0.71 9.97 -0.27
CA HIS A 209 -0.74 9.77 -0.19
C HIS A 209 -1.30 10.20 1.16
N PHE A 210 -0.59 9.95 2.27
CA PHE A 210 -1.01 10.41 3.59
C PHE A 210 -1.09 11.94 3.66
N ILE A 211 -0.13 12.66 3.06
CA ILE A 211 -0.17 14.12 2.95
C ILE A 211 -1.44 14.58 2.23
N VAL A 212 -1.83 13.90 1.14
CA VAL A 212 -3.09 14.22 0.45
C VAL A 212 -4.28 14.04 1.38
N MET A 213 -4.37 12.89 2.07
CA MET A 213 -5.51 12.57 2.95
C MET A 213 -5.62 13.54 4.12
N TYR A 214 -4.50 13.89 4.74
CA TYR A 214 -4.46 14.70 5.95
C TYR A 214 -4.54 16.21 5.69
N CYS A 215 -3.84 16.70 4.64
CA CYS A 215 -3.69 18.14 4.41
C CYS A 215 -4.71 18.70 3.41
N TYR A 216 -5.32 17.87 2.56
CA TYR A 216 -6.07 18.38 1.42
C TYR A 216 -7.48 17.77 1.26
N LEU A 217 -7.80 16.63 1.88
CA LEU A 217 -9.13 16.04 1.76
C LEU A 217 -10.09 16.49 2.87
N ILE A 218 -9.54 16.83 4.03
CA ILE A 218 -10.29 17.23 5.22
C ILE A 218 -9.66 18.45 5.88
#